data_144d7664e80c4666eceb86d7371bdd15
#
_entry.id   144d7664e80c4666eceb86d7371bdd15
#
_cell.length_a   1.000
_cell.length_b   1.000
_cell.length_c   1.000
_cell.angle_alpha   90.00
_cell.angle_beta   90.00
_cell.angle_gamma   90.00
#
_symmetry.space_group_name_H-M   'P 1'
#
loop_
_entity.id
_entity.type
_entity.pdbx_description
1 polymer ?
#
loop_
_entity_poly.entity_id
_entity_poly.type
_entity_poly.pdbx_seq_one_letter_code
_entity_poly.pdbx_strand_id
1 'polypeptide(L)'
;MAEYEIDGLILSVPDAMLDERIAAKLASGGYEAQEARAVRMRLRAGQRVLELGAGIGYIACLCARITGAGNVTTIEANPAMLSVIRANLDRNGAGAVTLLHGAVAGMAGGDAPIGFDTSRTFWAARLADQDTAPEAVADVPRLGLGDLLETCRPDVVIVDIEGAEAHLFDAPWPGFVRRVIVELHPGRYPDTVIRRIVDCMSQSGLTYDPGPSCGRVLGFRRVRGK
;
A
#
# COMPACT_ATOMS: atom_id res chain seq x y z
N MET A 1 -10.88 18.77 11.00
CA MET A 1 -10.41 17.38 11.23
C MET A 1 -11.62 16.57 11.60
N ALA A 2 -12.03 15.66 10.75
CA ALA A 2 -13.04 14.65 11.06
C ALA A 2 -12.35 13.40 11.67
N GLU A 3 -13.04 12.77 12.63
CA GLU A 3 -12.55 11.56 13.29
C GLU A 3 -13.50 10.40 13.01
N TYR A 4 -12.92 9.24 12.74
CA TYR A 4 -13.63 8.00 12.44
C TYR A 4 -13.05 6.86 13.25
N GLU A 5 -13.90 5.94 13.69
CA GLU A 5 -13.47 4.71 14.35
C GLU A 5 -13.71 3.52 13.42
N ILE A 6 -12.64 2.81 13.06
CA ILE A 6 -12.71 1.61 12.24
C ILE A 6 -11.86 0.53 12.93
N ASP A 7 -12.43 -0.63 13.17
CA ASP A 7 -11.75 -1.75 13.84
C ASP A 7 -11.15 -1.39 15.21
N GLY A 8 -11.72 -0.42 15.93
CA GLY A 8 -11.18 0.08 17.19
C GLY A 8 -9.89 0.91 17.02
N LEU A 9 -9.65 1.44 15.81
CA LEU A 9 -8.62 2.42 15.50
C LEU A 9 -9.27 3.78 15.28
N ILE A 10 -8.70 4.83 15.85
CA ILE A 10 -9.20 6.20 15.70
C ILE A 10 -8.37 6.89 14.61
N LEU A 11 -9.04 7.25 13.52
CA LEU A 11 -8.41 7.83 12.34
C LEU A 11 -8.90 9.28 12.18
N SER A 12 -7.98 10.21 12.09
CA SER A 12 -8.27 11.62 11.86
C SER A 12 -7.91 11.99 10.42
N VAL A 13 -8.82 12.67 9.74
CA VAL A 13 -8.63 13.12 8.35
C VAL A 13 -8.98 14.61 8.26
N PRO A 14 -8.14 15.46 7.63
CA PRO A 14 -8.48 16.85 7.38
C PRO A 14 -9.76 16.99 6.55
N ASP A 15 -10.68 17.88 6.97
CA ASP A 15 -11.96 18.08 6.27
C ASP A 15 -11.75 18.45 4.80
N ALA A 16 -10.71 19.21 4.48
CA ALA A 16 -10.37 19.59 3.11
C ALA A 16 -9.94 18.42 2.21
N MET A 17 -9.62 17.27 2.79
CA MET A 17 -9.23 16.05 2.06
C MET A 17 -10.38 15.06 1.91
N LEU A 18 -11.53 15.34 2.51
CA LEU A 18 -12.70 14.47 2.47
C LEU A 18 -13.63 14.89 1.33
N ASP A 19 -14.01 13.94 0.51
CA ASP A 19 -15.22 14.01 -0.31
C ASP A 19 -16.34 13.19 0.32
N GLU A 20 -17.59 13.36 -0.15
CA GLU A 20 -18.76 12.66 0.38
C GLU A 20 -18.60 11.12 0.32
N ARG A 21 -17.96 10.61 -0.73
CA ARG A 21 -17.77 9.17 -0.93
C ARG A 21 -16.82 8.59 0.10
N ILE A 22 -15.69 9.24 0.35
CA ILE A 22 -14.70 8.79 1.33
C ILE A 22 -15.22 8.96 2.74
N ALA A 23 -15.89 10.09 3.05
CA ALA A 23 -16.52 10.30 4.33
C ALA A 23 -17.56 9.19 4.66
N ALA A 24 -18.38 8.81 3.67
CA ALA A 24 -19.33 7.71 3.83
C ALA A 24 -18.66 6.35 4.05
N LYS A 25 -17.56 6.07 3.32
CA LYS A 25 -16.78 4.83 3.51
C LYS A 25 -16.13 4.77 4.90
N LEU A 26 -15.54 5.88 5.35
CA LEU A 26 -14.94 5.97 6.69
C LEU A 26 -16.01 5.79 7.78
N ALA A 27 -17.13 6.49 7.67
CA ALA A 27 -18.23 6.42 8.64
C ALA A 27 -18.89 5.03 8.73
N SER A 28 -18.94 4.29 7.61
CA SER A 28 -19.48 2.93 7.56
C SER A 28 -18.48 1.82 7.90
N GLY A 29 -17.18 2.15 8.11
CA GLY A 29 -16.11 1.15 8.22
C GLY A 29 -15.79 0.44 6.90
N GLY A 30 -16.25 0.97 5.78
CA GLY A 30 -16.03 0.40 4.44
C GLY A 30 -14.75 0.87 3.75
N TYR A 31 -13.98 1.76 4.38
CA TYR A 31 -12.69 2.23 3.85
C TYR A 31 -11.67 1.11 3.93
N GLU A 32 -11.03 0.77 2.81
CA GLU A 32 -10.04 -0.32 2.67
C GLU A 32 -10.48 -1.65 3.35
N ALA A 33 -11.78 -1.93 3.34
CA ALA A 33 -12.33 -3.07 4.07
C ALA A 33 -11.87 -4.44 3.52
N GLN A 34 -11.54 -4.51 2.22
CA GLN A 34 -11.06 -5.74 1.60
C GLN A 34 -9.61 -6.04 2.00
N GLU A 35 -8.75 -5.02 1.99
CA GLU A 35 -7.36 -5.05 2.44
C GLU A 35 -7.29 -5.38 3.93
N ALA A 36 -8.08 -4.69 4.75
CA ALA A 36 -8.18 -4.94 6.19
C ALA A 36 -8.62 -6.38 6.50
N ARG A 37 -9.59 -6.90 5.74
CA ARG A 37 -10.00 -8.31 5.85
C ARG A 37 -8.84 -9.25 5.50
N ALA A 38 -8.12 -8.99 4.43
CA ALA A 38 -6.98 -9.81 4.00
C ALA A 38 -5.86 -9.80 5.06
N VAL A 39 -5.55 -8.63 5.61
CA VAL A 39 -4.59 -8.42 6.71
C VAL A 39 -4.98 -9.25 7.93
N ARG A 40 -6.20 -9.11 8.44
CA ARG A 40 -6.68 -9.88 9.61
C ARG A 40 -6.60 -11.39 9.40
N MET A 41 -6.89 -11.85 8.20
CA MET A 41 -6.83 -13.28 7.89
C MET A 41 -5.41 -13.82 7.84
N ARG A 42 -4.44 -13.05 7.39
CA ARG A 42 -3.13 -13.56 7.00
C ARG A 42 -1.95 -13.11 7.84
N LEU A 43 -2.01 -11.97 8.50
CA LEU A 43 -0.91 -11.52 9.35
C LEU A 43 -0.86 -12.30 10.66
N ARG A 44 0.35 -12.42 11.19
CA ARG A 44 0.66 -13.05 12.49
C ARG A 44 1.68 -12.19 13.23
N ALA A 45 1.65 -12.27 14.56
CA ALA A 45 2.60 -11.57 15.41
C ALA A 45 4.06 -11.82 14.99
N GLY A 46 4.87 -10.78 15.02
CA GLY A 46 6.30 -10.81 14.70
C GLY A 46 6.65 -10.86 13.22
N GLN A 47 5.68 -10.91 12.31
CA GLN A 47 5.95 -10.83 10.86
C GLN A 47 6.34 -9.41 10.47
N ARG A 48 7.32 -9.29 9.56
CA ARG A 48 7.71 -8.02 8.96
C ARG A 48 6.80 -7.71 7.78
N VAL A 49 6.28 -6.49 7.76
CA VAL A 49 5.34 -5.99 6.76
C VAL A 49 5.95 -4.81 6.02
N LEU A 50 5.86 -4.83 4.71
CA LEU A 50 6.08 -3.70 3.83
C LEU A 50 4.76 -3.34 3.17
N GLU A 51 4.29 -2.13 3.42
CA GLU A 51 3.08 -1.57 2.81
C GLU A 51 3.46 -0.48 1.83
N LEU A 52 2.94 -0.55 0.63
CA LEU A 52 3.10 0.42 -0.44
C LEU A 52 1.74 1.10 -0.66
N GLY A 53 1.67 2.40 -0.36
CA GLY A 53 0.44 3.18 -0.33
C GLY A 53 -0.18 3.19 1.06
N ALA A 54 0.16 4.19 1.88
CA ALA A 54 -0.30 4.27 3.27
C ALA A 54 -1.69 4.91 3.41
N GLY A 55 -2.14 5.69 2.41
CA GLY A 55 -3.40 6.41 2.46
C GLY A 55 -3.51 7.33 3.68
N ILE A 56 -4.37 6.99 4.63
CA ILE A 56 -4.47 7.69 5.92
C ILE A 56 -3.76 6.94 7.06
N GLY A 57 -3.05 5.85 6.76
CA GLY A 57 -2.35 5.01 7.73
C GLY A 57 -3.21 3.94 8.41
N TYR A 58 -4.41 3.66 7.90
CA TYR A 58 -5.31 2.68 8.49
C TYR A 58 -4.75 1.26 8.47
N ILE A 59 -4.32 0.79 7.31
CA ILE A 59 -3.76 -0.56 7.15
C ILE A 59 -2.42 -0.67 7.91
N ALA A 60 -1.57 0.37 7.91
CA ALA A 60 -0.35 0.41 8.72
C ALA A 60 -0.65 0.24 10.22
N CYS A 61 -1.65 0.97 10.76
CA CYS A 61 -2.09 0.83 12.16
C CYS A 61 -2.60 -0.58 12.46
N LEU A 62 -3.39 -1.16 11.55
CA LEU A 62 -3.91 -2.52 11.70
C LEU A 62 -2.78 -3.56 11.69
N CYS A 63 -1.83 -3.43 10.77
CA CYS A 63 -0.63 -4.26 10.72
C CYS A 63 0.19 -4.15 12.00
N ALA A 64 0.44 -2.92 12.48
CA ALA A 64 1.19 -2.65 13.71
C ALA A 64 0.56 -3.33 14.94
N ARG A 65 -0.77 -3.29 15.05
CA ARG A 65 -1.52 -3.95 16.13
C ARG A 65 -1.37 -5.47 16.12
N ILE A 66 -1.26 -6.08 14.91
CA ILE A 66 -1.17 -7.53 14.77
C ILE A 66 0.29 -8.01 14.90
N THR A 67 1.22 -7.31 14.27
CA THR A 67 2.60 -7.79 14.11
C THR A 67 3.58 -7.16 15.09
N GLY A 68 3.22 -6.06 15.71
CA GLY A 68 4.08 -5.16 16.46
C GLY A 68 4.56 -4.00 15.59
N ALA A 69 4.45 -2.77 16.09
CA ALA A 69 4.70 -1.55 15.33
C ALA A 69 6.10 -1.46 14.69
N GLY A 70 7.14 -1.93 15.40
CA GLY A 70 8.52 -1.98 14.89
C GLY A 70 8.75 -2.96 13.73
N ASN A 71 7.76 -3.78 13.39
CA ASN A 71 7.82 -4.73 12.28
C ASN A 71 7.16 -4.21 10.99
N VAL A 72 6.65 -2.97 10.99
CA VAL A 72 5.92 -2.40 9.85
C VAL A 72 6.71 -1.25 9.25
N THR A 73 6.91 -1.31 7.95
CA THR A 73 7.35 -0.20 7.12
C THR A 73 6.23 0.14 6.16
N THR A 74 5.81 1.40 6.12
CA THR A 74 4.79 1.90 5.20
C THR A 74 5.36 3.05 4.37
N ILE A 75 4.90 3.16 3.13
CA ILE A 75 5.38 4.13 2.15
C ILE A 75 4.22 4.95 1.63
N GLU A 76 4.41 6.26 1.56
CA GLU A 76 3.44 7.19 0.99
C GLU A 76 4.13 8.18 0.05
N ALA A 77 3.56 8.32 -1.14
CA ALA A 77 4.07 9.22 -2.16
C ALA A 77 3.55 10.65 -1.97
N ASN A 78 2.29 10.81 -1.51
CA ASN A 78 1.68 12.12 -1.33
C ASN A 78 2.26 12.85 -0.11
N PRO A 79 3.05 13.92 -0.29
CA PRO A 79 3.66 14.62 0.84
C PRO A 79 2.64 15.22 1.81
N ALA A 80 1.44 15.58 1.32
CA ALA A 80 0.37 16.15 2.15
C ALA A 80 -0.19 15.14 3.16
N MET A 81 -0.03 13.84 2.90
CA MET A 81 -0.53 12.77 3.77
C MET A 81 0.42 12.40 4.90
N LEU A 82 1.71 12.71 4.82
CA LEU A 82 2.71 12.25 5.78
C LEU A 82 2.40 12.66 7.22
N SER A 83 1.97 13.90 7.42
CA SER A 83 1.58 14.39 8.76
C SER A 83 0.31 13.73 9.28
N VAL A 84 -0.65 13.45 8.41
CA VAL A 84 -1.91 12.76 8.73
C VAL A 84 -1.62 11.32 9.16
N ILE A 85 -0.81 10.59 8.35
CA ILE A 85 -0.41 9.23 8.64
C ILE A 85 0.33 9.17 9.98
N ARG A 86 1.33 10.06 10.21
CA ARG A 86 2.08 10.08 11.46
C ARG A 86 1.17 10.30 12.65
N ALA A 87 0.26 11.28 12.59
CA ALA A 87 -0.70 11.55 13.66
C ALA A 87 -1.60 10.34 13.95
N ASN A 88 -2.08 9.65 12.91
CA ASN A 88 -2.90 8.45 13.07
C ASN A 88 -2.11 7.27 13.65
N LEU A 89 -0.85 7.07 13.22
CA LEU A 89 0.03 6.06 13.81
C LEU A 89 0.28 6.31 15.31
N ASP A 90 0.63 7.54 15.66
CA ASP A 90 0.92 7.91 17.05
C ASP A 90 -0.32 7.74 17.95
N ARG A 91 -1.48 8.18 17.48
CA ARG A 91 -2.75 8.08 18.20
C ARG A 91 -3.16 6.64 18.48
N ASN A 92 -2.80 5.71 17.61
CA ASN A 92 -3.12 4.29 17.74
C ASN A 92 -2.00 3.44 18.34
N GLY A 93 -1.00 4.07 18.97
CA GLY A 93 0.12 3.36 19.61
C GLY A 93 1.07 2.69 18.60
N ALA A 94 1.02 3.11 17.33
CA ALA A 94 1.83 2.59 16.24
C ALA A 94 3.02 3.50 15.89
N GLY A 95 3.46 4.38 16.80
CA GLY A 95 4.53 5.37 16.55
C GLY A 95 5.88 4.78 16.13
N ALA A 96 6.14 3.49 16.44
CA ALA A 96 7.35 2.78 16.01
C ALA A 96 7.29 2.25 14.56
N VAL A 97 6.18 2.46 13.84
CA VAL A 97 6.09 2.17 12.39
C VAL A 97 7.05 3.09 11.64
N THR A 98 7.83 2.51 10.74
CA THR A 98 8.68 3.27 9.82
C THR A 98 7.82 3.81 8.67
N LEU A 99 7.66 5.14 8.62
CA LEU A 99 6.99 5.83 7.51
C LEU A 99 8.05 6.43 6.58
N LEU A 100 8.05 6.00 5.33
CA LEU A 100 8.94 6.51 4.29
C LEU A 100 8.15 7.37 3.29
N HIS A 101 8.73 8.51 2.90
CA HIS A 101 8.19 9.36 1.83
C HIS A 101 8.80 8.97 0.49
N GLY A 102 7.96 8.67 -0.49
CA GLY A 102 8.37 8.42 -1.87
C GLY A 102 7.39 7.58 -2.66
N ALA A 103 7.57 7.55 -3.98
CA ALA A 103 6.81 6.73 -4.89
C ALA A 103 7.61 5.49 -5.30
N VAL A 104 7.00 4.31 -5.16
CA VAL A 104 7.60 3.05 -5.61
C VAL A 104 7.19 2.82 -7.07
N ALA A 105 8.14 3.00 -7.99
CA ALA A 105 7.86 3.05 -9.42
C ALA A 105 8.84 2.17 -10.23
N GLY A 106 9.03 0.92 -9.81
CA GLY A 106 9.89 -0.06 -10.47
C GLY A 106 10.73 -0.85 -9.47
N MET A 107 11.48 -1.82 -9.99
CA MET A 107 12.39 -2.64 -9.17
C MET A 107 13.60 -1.84 -8.70
N ALA A 108 14.15 -0.97 -9.55
CA ALA A 108 15.26 -0.08 -9.20
C ALA A 108 14.77 1.28 -8.75
N GLY A 109 15.38 1.81 -7.69
CA GLY A 109 15.26 3.20 -7.28
C GLY A 109 16.07 4.12 -8.20
N GLY A 110 16.19 5.39 -7.82
CA GLY A 110 16.99 6.36 -8.58
C GLY A 110 17.10 7.68 -7.85
N ASP A 111 18.17 8.43 -8.15
CA ASP A 111 18.42 9.75 -7.55
C ASP A 111 17.49 10.84 -8.11
N ALA A 112 16.97 10.64 -9.33
CA ALA A 112 16.04 11.57 -9.93
C ALA A 112 14.63 11.38 -9.33
N PRO A 113 13.98 12.48 -8.90
CA PRO A 113 12.61 12.40 -8.41
C PRO A 113 11.66 11.95 -9.51
N ILE A 114 10.46 11.53 -9.09
CA ILE A 114 9.39 11.17 -10.00
C ILE A 114 8.18 12.09 -9.77
N GLY A 115 7.55 12.52 -10.87
CA GLY A 115 6.35 13.35 -10.80
C GLY A 115 5.16 12.59 -10.21
N PHE A 116 4.48 13.21 -9.26
CA PHE A 116 3.29 12.69 -8.59
C PHE A 116 2.13 13.67 -8.74
N ASP A 117 0.96 13.19 -9.20
CA ASP A 117 -0.25 13.99 -9.41
C ASP A 117 -0.95 14.26 -8.08
N THR A 118 -0.87 15.49 -7.60
CA THR A 118 -1.49 15.97 -6.37
C THR A 118 -2.84 16.67 -6.58
N SER A 119 -3.31 16.79 -7.82
CA SER A 119 -4.60 17.44 -8.15
C SER A 119 -5.81 16.63 -7.69
N ARG A 120 -5.59 15.36 -7.39
CA ARG A 120 -6.64 14.41 -7.04
C ARG A 120 -6.80 14.32 -5.53
N THR A 121 -7.95 13.81 -5.12
CA THR A 121 -8.15 13.40 -3.72
C THR A 121 -7.08 12.40 -3.31
N PHE A 122 -6.68 12.40 -2.04
CA PHE A 122 -5.56 11.59 -1.54
C PHE A 122 -5.64 10.11 -1.91
N TRP A 123 -6.86 9.56 -1.96
CA TRP A 123 -7.15 8.16 -2.27
C TRP A 123 -7.09 7.80 -3.76
N ALA A 124 -6.98 8.80 -4.65
CA ALA A 124 -6.88 8.61 -6.11
C ALA A 124 -5.59 9.24 -6.68
N ALA A 125 -4.72 9.74 -5.80
CA ALA A 125 -3.44 10.32 -6.17
C ALA A 125 -2.51 9.24 -6.73
N ARG A 126 -1.75 9.58 -7.79
CA ARG A 126 -0.99 8.60 -8.58
C ARG A 126 0.26 9.23 -9.18
N LEU A 127 1.08 8.42 -9.84
CA LEU A 127 2.15 8.95 -10.66
C LEU A 127 1.58 9.90 -11.73
N ALA A 128 2.27 11.02 -11.94
CA ALA A 128 1.91 11.98 -12.97
C ALA A 128 2.06 11.35 -14.37
N ASP A 129 1.15 11.68 -15.27
CA ASP A 129 1.16 11.26 -16.66
C ASP A 129 1.10 12.49 -17.59
N GLN A 130 1.05 12.26 -18.90
CA GLN A 130 1.00 13.33 -19.91
C GLN A 130 -0.22 14.24 -19.81
N ASP A 131 -1.29 13.80 -19.13
CA ASP A 131 -2.53 14.53 -18.94
C ASP A 131 -2.55 15.30 -17.61
N THR A 132 -1.52 15.14 -16.77
CA THR A 132 -1.42 15.85 -15.50
C THR A 132 -0.96 17.28 -15.73
N ALA A 133 -1.72 18.28 -15.23
CA ALA A 133 -1.36 19.67 -15.30
C ALA A 133 -0.03 19.93 -14.57
N PRO A 134 0.91 20.69 -15.17
CA PRO A 134 2.25 20.88 -14.57
C PRO A 134 2.23 21.44 -13.15
N GLU A 135 1.27 22.33 -12.84
CA GLU A 135 1.09 22.92 -11.50
C GLU A 135 0.58 21.92 -10.45
N ALA A 136 0.09 20.77 -10.89
CA ALA A 136 -0.40 19.69 -10.04
C ALA A 136 0.65 18.59 -9.80
N VAL A 137 1.82 18.71 -10.43
CA VAL A 137 2.90 17.72 -10.27
C VAL A 137 3.79 18.11 -9.10
N ALA A 138 3.90 17.22 -8.12
CA ALA A 138 4.91 17.29 -7.08
C ALA A 138 6.05 16.32 -7.39
N ASP A 139 7.28 16.79 -7.25
CA ASP A 139 8.45 15.93 -7.31
C ASP A 139 8.61 15.17 -6.01
N VAL A 140 8.57 13.83 -6.07
CA VAL A 140 8.72 12.96 -4.90
C VAL A 140 9.89 12.01 -5.06
N PRO A 141 10.53 11.56 -3.96
CA PRO A 141 11.62 10.58 -4.02
C PRO A 141 11.18 9.31 -4.77
N ARG A 142 12.04 8.82 -5.65
CA ARG A 142 11.83 7.56 -6.35
C ARG A 142 12.44 6.42 -5.56
N LEU A 143 11.61 5.50 -5.09
CA LEU A 143 12.03 4.31 -4.34
C LEU A 143 11.98 3.07 -5.23
N GLY A 144 13.03 2.22 -5.12
CA GLY A 144 13.08 0.93 -5.79
C GLY A 144 12.47 -0.17 -4.93
N LEU A 145 11.56 -0.97 -5.51
CA LEU A 145 11.00 -2.11 -4.79
C LEU A 145 12.08 -3.12 -4.41
N GLY A 146 13.08 -3.37 -5.27
CA GLY A 146 14.19 -4.28 -4.99
C GLY A 146 14.97 -3.88 -3.74
N ASP A 147 15.34 -2.59 -3.63
CA ASP A 147 16.06 -2.05 -2.48
C ASP A 147 15.23 -2.15 -1.19
N LEU A 148 13.93 -1.86 -1.30
CA LEU A 148 13.00 -1.98 -0.18
C LEU A 148 12.84 -3.42 0.29
N LEU A 149 12.71 -4.38 -0.64
CA LEU A 149 12.62 -5.80 -0.32
C LEU A 149 13.88 -6.28 0.39
N GLU A 150 15.08 -5.91 -0.08
CA GLU A 150 16.34 -6.32 0.56
C GLU A 150 16.56 -5.63 1.92
N THR A 151 16.21 -4.37 2.04
CA THR A 151 16.39 -3.60 3.31
C THR A 151 15.38 -4.04 4.38
N CYS A 152 14.10 -4.09 4.04
CA CYS A 152 13.03 -4.41 4.99
C CYS A 152 12.91 -5.92 5.23
N ARG A 153 13.27 -6.74 4.23
CA ARG A 153 13.13 -8.22 4.24
C ARG A 153 11.75 -8.67 4.73
N PRO A 154 10.65 -8.19 4.11
CA PRO A 154 9.31 -8.41 4.62
C PRO A 154 8.86 -9.87 4.44
N ASP A 155 8.11 -10.38 5.41
CA ASP A 155 7.35 -11.63 5.26
C ASP A 155 6.09 -11.42 4.42
N VAL A 156 5.51 -10.21 4.51
CA VAL A 156 4.27 -9.84 3.84
C VAL A 156 4.45 -8.49 3.16
N VAL A 157 4.04 -8.39 1.90
CA VAL A 157 3.96 -7.12 1.16
C VAL A 157 2.50 -6.83 0.84
N ILE A 158 2.09 -5.59 1.11
CA ILE A 158 0.76 -5.06 0.79
C ILE A 158 0.96 -3.95 -0.24
N VAL A 159 0.18 -3.97 -1.31
CA VAL A 159 0.33 -3.05 -2.44
C VAL A 159 -1.02 -2.45 -2.80
N ASP A 160 -1.15 -1.14 -2.65
CA ASP A 160 -2.27 -0.33 -3.12
C ASP A 160 -1.73 1.06 -3.50
N ILE A 161 -1.31 1.23 -4.76
CA ILE A 161 -0.61 2.41 -5.27
C ILE A 161 -1.23 2.99 -6.54
N GLU A 162 -2.53 2.80 -6.68
CA GLU A 162 -3.40 3.49 -7.64
C GLU A 162 -2.91 3.45 -9.11
N GLY A 163 -2.38 2.27 -9.53
CA GLY A 163 -1.97 1.99 -10.90
C GLY A 163 -0.46 1.83 -11.11
N ALA A 164 0.38 2.25 -10.14
CA ALA A 164 1.82 2.06 -10.23
C ALA A 164 2.25 0.59 -10.05
N GLU A 165 1.33 -0.30 -9.65
CA GLU A 165 1.53 -1.77 -9.63
C GLU A 165 2.02 -2.28 -10.99
N ALA A 166 1.63 -1.63 -12.08
CA ALA A 166 2.07 -1.97 -13.43
C ALA A 166 3.60 -2.01 -13.60
N HIS A 167 4.36 -1.41 -12.71
CA HIS A 167 5.81 -1.29 -12.80
C HIS A 167 6.58 -2.15 -11.78
N LEU A 168 5.91 -2.96 -10.95
CA LEU A 168 6.53 -3.66 -9.83
C LEU A 168 6.74 -5.15 -10.06
N PHE A 169 6.13 -5.73 -11.09
CA PHE A 169 6.07 -7.18 -11.29
C PHE A 169 6.82 -7.64 -12.54
N ASP A 170 7.96 -7.02 -12.82
CA ASP A 170 8.78 -7.32 -14.00
C ASP A 170 9.85 -8.40 -13.73
N ALA A 171 10.15 -8.71 -12.48
CA ALA A 171 11.10 -9.72 -12.07
C ALA A 171 10.61 -10.51 -10.84
N PRO A 172 11.04 -11.79 -10.70
CA PRO A 172 10.65 -12.60 -9.54
C PRO A 172 11.08 -11.97 -8.20
N TRP A 173 10.22 -12.06 -7.19
CA TRP A 173 10.47 -11.53 -5.87
C TRP A 173 11.24 -12.52 -4.98
N PRO A 174 12.00 -12.03 -3.98
CA PRO A 174 12.85 -12.87 -3.13
C PRO A 174 12.09 -13.94 -2.36
N GLY A 175 12.75 -15.07 -2.10
CA GLY A 175 12.18 -16.22 -1.43
C GLY A 175 11.73 -16.00 0.02
N PHE A 176 12.19 -14.93 0.68
CA PHE A 176 11.73 -14.58 2.03
C PHE A 176 10.34 -13.95 2.04
N VAL A 177 9.86 -13.36 0.93
CA VAL A 177 8.48 -12.88 0.81
C VAL A 177 7.54 -14.08 0.82
N ARG A 178 6.69 -14.17 1.84
CA ARG A 178 5.81 -15.31 2.05
C ARG A 178 4.38 -15.06 1.59
N ARG A 179 3.95 -13.80 1.59
CA ARG A 179 2.61 -13.38 1.17
C ARG A 179 2.66 -12.04 0.47
N VAL A 180 1.77 -11.88 -0.48
CA VAL A 180 1.49 -10.60 -1.14
C VAL A 180 -0.01 -10.39 -1.14
N ILE A 181 -0.44 -9.19 -0.77
CA ILE A 181 -1.80 -8.70 -0.90
C ILE A 181 -1.71 -7.50 -1.83
N VAL A 182 -2.42 -7.51 -2.95
CA VAL A 182 -2.38 -6.43 -3.93
C VAL A 182 -3.79 -6.04 -4.35
N GLU A 183 -4.11 -4.74 -4.27
CA GLU A 183 -5.30 -4.19 -4.93
C GLU A 183 -4.99 -3.95 -6.40
N LEU A 184 -5.89 -4.42 -7.27
CA LEU A 184 -5.79 -4.22 -8.72
C LEU A 184 -6.59 -3.01 -9.16
N HIS A 185 -6.06 -2.27 -10.14
CA HIS A 185 -6.68 -1.09 -10.72
C HIS A 185 -6.96 -1.28 -12.23
N PRO A 186 -7.90 -2.18 -12.62
CA PRO A 186 -8.13 -2.52 -14.04
C PRO A 186 -8.59 -1.32 -14.89
N GLY A 187 -9.03 -0.23 -14.27
CA GLY A 187 -9.30 1.04 -14.96
C GLY A 187 -8.05 1.87 -15.27
N ARG A 188 -6.87 1.48 -14.75
CA ARG A 188 -5.59 2.20 -14.92
C ARG A 188 -4.65 1.52 -15.91
N TYR A 189 -4.81 0.23 -16.12
CA TYR A 189 -3.94 -0.57 -16.99
C TYR A 189 -4.71 -1.74 -17.62
N PRO A 190 -4.24 -2.27 -18.76
CA PRO A 190 -4.89 -3.38 -19.44
C PRO A 190 -4.72 -4.73 -18.70
N ASP A 191 -5.55 -5.71 -19.02
CA ASP A 191 -5.54 -7.07 -18.45
C ASP A 191 -4.18 -7.78 -18.58
N THR A 192 -3.37 -7.39 -19.57
CA THR A 192 -2.01 -7.91 -19.74
C THR A 192 -1.11 -7.59 -18.53
N VAL A 193 -1.36 -6.50 -17.82
CA VAL A 193 -0.66 -6.17 -16.56
C VAL A 193 -1.13 -7.11 -15.45
N ILE A 194 -2.43 -7.37 -15.33
CA ILE A 194 -2.95 -8.34 -14.35
C ILE A 194 -2.32 -9.71 -14.56
N ARG A 195 -2.27 -10.17 -15.82
CA ARG A 195 -1.59 -11.42 -16.16
C ARG A 195 -0.12 -11.40 -15.72
N ARG A 196 0.62 -10.32 -16.01
CA ARG A 196 2.03 -10.19 -15.60
C ARG A 196 2.20 -10.24 -14.09
N ILE A 197 1.31 -9.61 -13.31
CA ILE A 197 1.30 -9.70 -11.84
C ILE A 197 1.19 -11.17 -11.40
N VAL A 198 0.21 -11.90 -11.94
CA VAL A 198 -0.01 -13.31 -11.60
C VAL A 198 1.18 -14.19 -12.02
N ASP A 199 1.71 -13.98 -13.23
CA ASP A 199 2.87 -14.72 -13.75
C ASP A 199 4.13 -14.47 -12.90
N CYS A 200 4.39 -13.20 -12.52
CA CYS A 200 5.49 -12.82 -11.63
C CYS A 200 5.38 -13.52 -10.27
N MET A 201 4.19 -13.51 -9.66
CA MET A 201 3.97 -14.19 -8.38
C MET A 201 4.21 -15.69 -8.48
N SER A 202 3.75 -16.33 -9.56
CA SER A 202 3.99 -17.74 -9.82
C SER A 202 5.50 -18.04 -9.98
N GLN A 203 6.21 -17.24 -10.78
CA GLN A 203 7.67 -17.34 -10.96
C GLN A 203 8.44 -17.10 -9.65
N SER A 204 7.89 -16.29 -8.76
CA SER A 204 8.43 -16.05 -7.41
C SER A 204 8.16 -17.21 -6.44
N GLY A 205 7.49 -18.29 -6.87
CA GLY A 205 7.10 -19.42 -6.02
C GLY A 205 5.92 -19.12 -5.09
N LEU A 206 5.11 -18.12 -5.44
CA LEU A 206 3.85 -17.83 -4.76
C LEU A 206 2.67 -18.36 -5.61
N THR A 207 1.59 -18.75 -4.95
CA THR A 207 0.36 -19.17 -5.61
C THR A 207 -0.82 -18.33 -5.09
N TYR A 208 -1.88 -18.28 -5.86
CA TYR A 208 -3.13 -17.65 -5.46
C TYR A 208 -3.62 -18.15 -4.09
N ASP A 209 -4.02 -17.22 -3.24
CA ASP A 209 -4.61 -17.49 -1.93
C ASP A 209 -6.10 -17.07 -1.94
N PRO A 210 -7.03 -18.01 -2.09
CA PRO A 210 -8.45 -17.67 -2.21
C PRO A 210 -9.05 -17.08 -0.92
N GLY A 211 -8.43 -17.33 0.24
CA GLY A 211 -8.97 -16.86 1.51
C GLY A 211 -9.03 -15.34 1.63
N PRO A 212 -7.91 -14.61 1.48
CA PRO A 212 -7.90 -13.15 1.55
C PRO A 212 -8.42 -12.48 0.28
N SER A 213 -8.41 -13.16 -0.87
CA SER A 213 -8.82 -12.56 -2.13
C SER A 213 -10.32 -12.24 -2.15
N CYS A 214 -10.65 -11.02 -2.57
CA CYS A 214 -12.03 -10.53 -2.68
C CYS A 214 -12.08 -9.28 -3.56
N GLY A 215 -13.02 -9.24 -4.50
CA GLY A 215 -13.18 -8.08 -5.39
C GLY A 215 -11.92 -7.82 -6.21
N ARG A 216 -11.32 -6.63 -6.02
CA ARG A 216 -10.07 -6.24 -6.69
C ARG A 216 -8.82 -6.65 -5.91
N VAL A 217 -8.96 -7.10 -4.67
CA VAL A 217 -7.83 -7.52 -3.85
C VAL A 217 -7.48 -8.98 -4.14
N LEU A 218 -6.25 -9.20 -4.59
CA LEU A 218 -5.68 -10.52 -4.77
C LEU A 218 -4.68 -10.84 -3.64
N GLY A 219 -4.82 -12.04 -3.08
CA GLY A 219 -3.85 -12.60 -2.15
C GLY A 219 -2.98 -13.66 -2.84
N PHE A 220 -1.70 -13.65 -2.51
CA PHE A 220 -0.76 -14.70 -2.90
C PHE A 220 -0.05 -15.24 -1.66
N ARG A 221 0.26 -16.51 -1.68
CA ARG A 221 1.03 -17.17 -0.61
C ARG A 221 2.10 -18.08 -1.18
N ARG A 222 3.21 -18.20 -0.46
CA ARG A 222 4.29 -19.11 -0.88
C ARG A 222 3.81 -20.54 -0.87
N VAL A 223 4.12 -21.25 -1.95
CA VAL A 223 3.88 -22.69 -2.05
C VAL A 223 4.70 -23.39 -0.97
N ARG A 224 4.05 -24.25 -0.18
CA ARG A 224 4.73 -25.11 0.79
C ARG A 224 5.19 -26.35 0.05
N GLY A 225 6.48 -26.65 0.10
CA GLY A 225 6.96 -27.98 -0.27
C GLY A 225 6.28 -29.04 0.62
N LYS A 226 6.07 -30.21 0.06
CA LYS A 226 5.64 -31.36 0.85
C LYS A 226 6.73 -31.79 1.83
#